data_d04165f3e8a789ba8e15e4f349f187a5
#
_entry.id   d04165f3e8a789ba8e15e4f349f187a5
#
_cell.length_a   1.000
_cell.length_b   1.000
_cell.length_c   1.000
_cell.angle_alpha   90.00
_cell.angle_beta   90.00
_cell.angle_gamma   90.00
#
_symmetry.space_group_name_H-M   'P 1'
#
loop_
_entity.id
_entity.type
_entity.pdbx_description
1 polymer ?
#
loop_
_entity_poly.entity_id
_entity_poly.type
_entity_poly.pdbx_seq_one_letter_code
_entity_poly.pdbx_strand_id
1 'polypeptide(L)'
;MATKHYFPDTAANTLVPLALRALVTANPHLTLNAAERVVANAYHDPSKVAIISGGGSGHEPAWSGFVGEGLLSAAACGDIFASPSTKQILAAVRLAPSTKGTIMLITNYTGDRLHFGLAAERAKAFGLGDVVVLPATDDVSIGRSKSNRVGRRGMPGHVFTMKTLCAAAAQDWSLEQCMNLGRAVNDQTVSIGTALDHCHVPGRRYQSIPDHVCVVGAGIHNEPGQQLVSPFPSVEELIKRCLDLLCSQDDPERAFVQFGAGDEVLLLINNYGGLSPLELGALTEQVQQQLASSHSITPVRCLSGSFETSLNAPGFSISLCNFSAAAKHCQSTTSKLLELFDHPTTAVSWPSHVRPTPKPALATRTKTNGEVTKNLGVRVEQNYDVIDTSLLERAVRKACERAILAEPQLTKWDMVMGDGDCGEAVEGLCKSVLQRVDSGSATCDSVVSFLESITEAVDNMGGTLGAIFGIFLTAFITALKQEFRESTGIATPEIYASALGSAVEALKSHTTAREGDRTVMDVLLPFTEKFVESRDLEAAISVAQDRAEATQYLEARLGRAS
;
A
#
# COMPACT_ATOMS: atom_id res chain seq x y z
N MET A 1 14.59 19.64 -13.17
CA MET A 1 15.69 19.05 -12.38
C MET A 1 16.10 17.75 -13.03
N ALA A 2 17.39 17.39 -13.06
CA ALA A 2 17.81 16.07 -13.54
C ALA A 2 17.30 15.03 -12.52
N THR A 3 16.47 14.10 -12.99
CA THR A 3 15.97 12.99 -12.15
C THR A 3 17.13 12.04 -11.85
N LYS A 4 17.30 11.67 -10.58
CA LYS A 4 18.30 10.68 -10.18
C LYS A 4 17.81 9.29 -10.57
N HIS A 5 18.62 8.53 -11.31
CA HIS A 5 18.34 7.16 -11.71
C HIS A 5 19.55 6.26 -11.39
N TYR A 6 19.28 5.04 -10.90
CA TYR A 6 20.34 4.02 -10.78
C TYR A 6 20.87 3.58 -12.14
N PHE A 7 20.03 3.65 -13.18
CA PHE A 7 20.41 3.34 -14.55
C PHE A 7 20.47 4.64 -15.35
N PRO A 8 21.66 5.12 -15.72
CA PRO A 8 21.81 6.31 -16.57
C PRO A 8 21.27 6.05 -17.98
N ASP A 9 21.01 7.11 -18.71
CA ASP A 9 20.41 7.08 -20.05
C ASP A 9 21.06 6.08 -21.02
N THR A 10 22.37 5.91 -20.91
CA THR A 10 23.16 4.95 -21.72
C THR A 10 22.85 3.49 -21.41
N ALA A 11 22.24 3.20 -20.25
CA ALA A 11 21.89 1.85 -19.82
C ALA A 11 20.47 1.43 -20.25
N ALA A 12 19.66 2.33 -20.83
CA ALA A 12 18.29 2.04 -21.24
C ALA A 12 18.20 0.77 -22.11
N ASN A 13 19.12 0.58 -23.05
CA ASN A 13 19.16 -0.58 -23.95
C ASN A 13 19.61 -1.88 -23.26
N THR A 14 20.18 -1.82 -22.07
CA THR A 14 20.68 -2.98 -21.30
C THR A 14 19.76 -3.35 -20.15
N LEU A 15 18.87 -2.46 -19.72
CA LEU A 15 18.01 -2.64 -18.56
C LEU A 15 17.12 -3.89 -18.71
N VAL A 16 16.41 -4.01 -19.83
CA VAL A 16 15.51 -5.14 -20.09
C VAL A 16 16.25 -6.49 -20.08
N PRO A 17 17.37 -6.68 -20.84
CA PRO A 17 18.14 -7.93 -20.77
C PRO A 17 18.67 -8.25 -19.36
N LEU A 18 19.06 -7.24 -18.57
CA LEU A 18 19.50 -7.44 -17.19
C LEU A 18 18.36 -7.96 -16.31
N ALA A 19 17.18 -7.33 -16.38
CA ALA A 19 16.01 -7.71 -15.60
C ALA A 19 15.55 -9.14 -15.92
N LEU A 20 15.51 -9.52 -17.21
CA LEU A 20 15.11 -10.85 -17.64
C LEU A 20 16.11 -11.93 -17.18
N ARG A 21 17.41 -11.66 -17.24
CA ARG A 21 18.42 -12.59 -16.68
C ARG A 21 18.26 -12.76 -15.18
N ALA A 22 18.05 -11.68 -14.44
CA ALA A 22 17.83 -11.74 -13.00
C ALA A 22 16.59 -12.58 -12.65
N LEU A 23 15.49 -12.37 -13.37
CA LEU A 23 14.25 -13.14 -13.20
C LEU A 23 14.49 -14.64 -13.36
N VAL A 24 15.12 -15.05 -14.45
CA VAL A 24 15.33 -16.48 -14.77
C VAL A 24 16.39 -17.10 -13.85
N THR A 25 17.44 -16.38 -13.49
CA THR A 25 18.46 -16.87 -12.56
C THR A 25 17.86 -17.17 -11.16
N ALA A 26 16.94 -16.34 -10.71
CA ALA A 26 16.27 -16.55 -9.43
C ALA A 26 15.18 -17.64 -9.46
N ASN A 27 14.73 -18.06 -10.65
CA ASN A 27 13.56 -18.93 -10.83
C ASN A 27 13.85 -20.08 -11.80
N PRO A 28 14.37 -21.23 -11.32
CA PRO A 28 14.86 -22.34 -12.16
C PRO A 28 13.79 -23.00 -13.06
N HIS A 29 12.50 -22.77 -12.81
CA HIS A 29 11.41 -23.24 -13.66
C HIS A 29 11.20 -22.38 -14.90
N LEU A 30 11.96 -21.31 -15.06
CA LEU A 30 11.92 -20.41 -16.23
C LEU A 30 13.15 -20.62 -17.12
N THR A 31 12.95 -20.44 -18.42
CA THR A 31 14.02 -20.39 -19.42
C THR A 31 14.01 -19.04 -20.12
N LEU A 32 15.20 -18.58 -20.56
CA LEU A 32 15.39 -17.32 -21.28
C LEU A 32 16.02 -17.55 -22.64
N ASN A 33 15.33 -17.20 -23.71
CA ASN A 33 15.98 -16.90 -24.98
C ASN A 33 16.49 -15.44 -24.94
N ALA A 34 17.76 -15.27 -24.58
CA ALA A 34 18.33 -13.95 -24.38
C ALA A 34 18.41 -13.13 -25.68
N ALA A 35 18.59 -13.77 -26.84
CA ALA A 35 18.68 -13.09 -28.14
C ALA A 35 17.33 -12.47 -28.57
N GLU A 36 16.24 -13.18 -28.27
CA GLU A 36 14.89 -12.75 -28.62
C GLU A 36 14.11 -12.20 -27.41
N ARG A 37 14.73 -12.12 -26.24
CA ARG A 37 14.09 -11.62 -24.99
C ARG A 37 12.75 -12.30 -24.69
N VAL A 38 12.74 -13.63 -24.77
CA VAL A 38 11.57 -14.45 -24.48
C VAL A 38 11.80 -15.26 -23.22
N VAL A 39 10.89 -15.14 -22.27
CA VAL A 39 10.83 -16.00 -21.08
C VAL A 39 9.77 -17.08 -21.32
N ALA A 40 10.09 -18.33 -21.02
CA ALA A 40 9.17 -19.45 -21.16
C ALA A 40 9.21 -20.36 -19.93
N ASN A 41 8.09 -21.03 -19.64
CA ASN A 41 8.01 -22.07 -18.63
C ASN A 41 8.76 -23.31 -19.11
N ALA A 42 9.80 -23.72 -18.39
CA ALA A 42 10.63 -24.89 -18.72
C ALA A 42 9.82 -26.22 -18.67
N TYR A 43 8.71 -26.23 -17.94
CA TYR A 43 7.82 -27.39 -17.79
C TYR A 43 6.53 -27.26 -18.58
N HIS A 44 6.53 -26.48 -19.66
CA HIS A 44 5.38 -26.33 -20.53
C HIS A 44 4.95 -27.69 -21.13
N ASP A 45 3.64 -28.00 -21.04
CA ASP A 45 3.06 -29.23 -21.59
C ASP A 45 2.50 -28.95 -22.99
N PRO A 46 3.11 -29.51 -24.07
CA PRO A 46 2.68 -29.27 -25.43
C PRO A 46 1.33 -29.95 -25.79
N SER A 47 0.78 -30.80 -24.94
CA SER A 47 -0.53 -31.41 -25.13
C SER A 47 -1.68 -30.49 -24.77
N LYS A 48 -1.40 -29.35 -24.13
CA LYS A 48 -2.39 -28.33 -23.71
C LYS A 48 -2.35 -27.12 -24.62
N VAL A 49 -3.41 -26.32 -24.58
CA VAL A 49 -3.42 -25.01 -25.23
C VAL A 49 -2.31 -24.13 -24.63
N ALA A 50 -1.47 -23.54 -25.47
CA ALA A 50 -0.46 -22.60 -25.02
C ALA A 50 -1.06 -21.20 -24.90
N ILE A 51 -0.85 -20.53 -23.78
CA ILE A 51 -1.23 -19.14 -23.58
C ILE A 51 0.05 -18.30 -23.55
N ILE A 52 0.22 -17.49 -24.56
CA ILE A 52 1.39 -16.61 -24.71
C ILE A 52 0.94 -15.15 -24.59
N SER A 53 1.78 -14.34 -24.02
CA SER A 53 1.57 -12.90 -23.99
C SER A 53 2.87 -12.16 -24.30
N GLY A 54 2.83 -10.87 -24.20
CA GLY A 54 3.97 -10.00 -24.38
C GLY A 54 3.54 -8.59 -24.71
N GLY A 55 4.51 -7.72 -24.74
CA GLY A 55 4.33 -6.29 -25.00
C GLY A 55 5.63 -5.56 -24.72
N GLY A 56 5.59 -4.25 -24.61
CA GLY A 56 6.70 -3.43 -24.17
C GLY A 56 7.15 -3.81 -22.76
N SER A 57 8.43 -3.69 -22.47
CA SER A 57 8.93 -3.70 -21.09
C SER A 57 8.66 -2.35 -20.42
N GLY A 58 8.83 -2.26 -19.09
CA GLY A 58 8.44 -1.09 -18.30
C GLY A 58 7.05 -1.24 -17.67
N HIS A 59 6.41 -2.39 -17.87
CA HIS A 59 5.11 -2.74 -17.30
C HIS A 59 5.21 -3.87 -16.26
N GLU A 60 6.43 -4.23 -15.88
CA GLU A 60 6.68 -5.34 -14.97
C GLU A 60 5.76 -5.29 -13.72
N PRO A 61 5.25 -6.45 -13.28
CA PRO A 61 5.58 -7.82 -13.69
C PRO A 61 4.99 -8.30 -15.03
N ALA A 62 4.09 -7.57 -15.66
CA ALA A 62 3.65 -7.90 -17.02
C ALA A 62 4.85 -7.78 -17.99
N TRP A 63 5.22 -8.80 -18.75
CA TRP A 63 4.51 -10.08 -18.90
C TRP A 63 5.32 -11.23 -18.33
N SER A 64 6.65 -11.06 -18.26
CA SER A 64 7.61 -12.11 -17.90
C SER A 64 7.40 -12.66 -16.49
N GLY A 65 6.96 -11.84 -15.53
CA GLY A 65 6.67 -12.25 -14.17
C GLY A 65 5.44 -13.14 -14.03
N PHE A 66 4.64 -13.24 -15.09
CA PHE A 66 3.45 -14.09 -15.15
C PHE A 66 3.67 -15.41 -15.89
N VAL A 67 4.91 -15.73 -16.27
CA VAL A 67 5.24 -17.03 -16.86
C VAL A 67 5.37 -18.08 -15.76
N GLY A 68 4.67 -19.22 -15.94
CA GLY A 68 4.70 -20.33 -15.00
C GLY A 68 3.54 -21.29 -15.22
N GLU A 69 3.54 -22.42 -14.52
CA GLU A 69 2.43 -23.38 -14.55
C GLU A 69 1.16 -22.72 -14.01
N GLY A 70 0.01 -22.97 -14.65
CA GLY A 70 -1.27 -22.36 -14.29
C GLY A 70 -1.39 -20.88 -14.65
N LEU A 71 -0.39 -20.32 -15.35
CA LEU A 71 -0.42 -18.98 -15.92
C LEU A 71 0.23 -18.99 -17.32
N LEU A 72 0.96 -17.95 -17.75
CA LEU A 72 1.50 -17.87 -19.10
C LEU A 72 2.51 -18.99 -19.41
N SER A 73 2.41 -19.55 -20.62
CA SER A 73 3.39 -20.51 -21.16
C SER A 73 4.69 -19.83 -21.56
N ALA A 74 4.61 -18.64 -22.16
CA ALA A 74 5.74 -17.81 -22.53
C ALA A 74 5.34 -16.33 -22.65
N ALA A 75 6.34 -15.44 -22.57
CA ALA A 75 6.18 -14.01 -22.77
C ALA A 75 7.30 -13.44 -23.66
N ALA A 76 6.94 -12.68 -24.69
CA ALA A 76 7.86 -11.93 -25.55
C ALA A 76 7.99 -10.49 -25.02
N CYS A 77 9.21 -10.06 -24.65
CA CYS A 77 9.48 -8.78 -24.03
C CYS A 77 10.13 -7.80 -25.02
N GLY A 78 9.41 -6.73 -25.35
CA GLY A 78 9.91 -5.65 -26.20
C GLY A 78 10.92 -4.74 -25.48
N ASP A 79 11.27 -3.63 -26.12
CA ASP A 79 11.98 -2.54 -25.46
C ASP A 79 11.04 -1.75 -24.56
N ILE A 80 11.56 -0.78 -23.78
CA ILE A 80 10.74 0.01 -22.88
C ILE A 80 9.64 0.72 -23.67
N PHE A 81 8.38 0.39 -23.36
CA PHE A 81 7.16 0.91 -23.99
C PHE A 81 7.08 0.67 -25.51
N ALA A 82 7.74 -0.35 -26.02
CA ALA A 82 7.71 -0.72 -27.42
C ALA A 82 7.36 -2.19 -27.61
N SER A 83 6.41 -2.48 -28.49
CA SER A 83 5.98 -3.83 -28.81
C SER A 83 7.15 -4.73 -29.23
N PRO A 84 7.16 -6.02 -28.87
CA PRO A 84 8.15 -6.96 -29.37
C PRO A 84 8.01 -7.13 -30.88
N SER A 85 9.14 -7.41 -31.54
CA SER A 85 9.13 -7.72 -32.97
C SER A 85 8.43 -9.04 -33.26
N THR A 86 7.91 -9.19 -34.47
CA THR A 86 7.33 -10.46 -34.95
C THR A 86 8.25 -11.66 -34.75
N LYS A 87 9.57 -11.45 -34.87
CA LYS A 87 10.59 -12.51 -34.66
C LYS A 87 10.63 -12.96 -33.20
N GLN A 88 10.56 -12.04 -32.25
CA GLN A 88 10.49 -12.33 -30.82
C GLN A 88 9.22 -13.11 -30.46
N ILE A 89 8.07 -12.68 -31.00
CA ILE A 89 6.79 -13.36 -30.78
C ILE A 89 6.81 -14.79 -31.35
N LEU A 90 7.34 -14.99 -32.55
CA LEU A 90 7.51 -16.34 -33.12
C LEU A 90 8.47 -17.20 -32.30
N ALA A 91 9.48 -16.62 -31.69
CA ALA A 91 10.34 -17.35 -30.77
C ALA A 91 9.56 -17.82 -29.53
N ALA A 92 8.63 -17.02 -29.00
CA ALA A 92 7.75 -17.41 -27.89
C ALA A 92 6.84 -18.59 -28.31
N VAL A 93 6.23 -18.54 -29.49
CA VAL A 93 5.42 -19.66 -30.02
C VAL A 93 6.23 -20.95 -30.15
N ARG A 94 7.49 -20.86 -30.58
CA ARG A 94 8.39 -22.05 -30.70
C ARG A 94 8.84 -22.60 -29.36
N LEU A 95 8.99 -21.74 -28.35
CA LEU A 95 9.40 -22.14 -27.00
C LEU A 95 8.26 -22.73 -26.18
N ALA A 96 7.00 -22.44 -26.55
CA ALA A 96 5.81 -23.01 -25.93
C ALA A 96 4.93 -23.66 -27.02
N PRO A 97 5.40 -24.77 -27.66
CA PRO A 97 4.65 -25.45 -28.72
C PRO A 97 3.37 -26.08 -28.17
N SER A 98 2.33 -26.15 -29.00
CA SER A 98 1.08 -26.79 -28.60
C SER A 98 0.45 -27.58 -29.74
N THR A 99 -0.01 -28.80 -29.45
CA THR A 99 -0.77 -29.62 -30.38
C THR A 99 -2.27 -29.25 -30.41
N LYS A 100 -2.73 -28.43 -29.44
CA LYS A 100 -4.12 -27.94 -29.35
C LYS A 100 -4.29 -26.50 -29.82
N GLY A 101 -3.20 -25.83 -30.16
CA GLY A 101 -3.18 -24.43 -30.60
C GLY A 101 -2.72 -23.45 -29.52
N THR A 102 -2.50 -22.23 -29.95
CA THR A 102 -1.94 -21.14 -29.12
C THR A 102 -2.86 -19.94 -29.12
N ILE A 103 -3.11 -19.36 -27.95
CA ILE A 103 -3.78 -18.06 -27.79
C ILE A 103 -2.74 -17.04 -27.39
N MET A 104 -2.63 -15.97 -28.15
CA MET A 104 -1.82 -14.80 -27.82
C MET A 104 -2.73 -13.74 -27.20
N LEU A 105 -2.69 -13.60 -25.87
CA LEU A 105 -3.39 -12.54 -25.14
C LEU A 105 -2.53 -11.29 -25.14
N ILE A 106 -3.05 -10.19 -25.66
CA ILE A 106 -2.32 -8.92 -25.77
C ILE A 106 -3.17 -7.76 -25.27
N THR A 107 -2.54 -6.67 -24.84
CA THR A 107 -3.21 -5.40 -24.69
C THR A 107 -3.51 -4.78 -26.07
N ASN A 108 -4.65 -4.11 -26.21
CA ASN A 108 -5.13 -3.61 -27.52
C ASN A 108 -4.42 -2.31 -27.94
N TYR A 109 -3.10 -2.38 -28.12
CA TYR A 109 -2.33 -1.29 -28.73
C TYR A 109 -2.00 -1.62 -30.19
N THR A 110 -1.90 -0.60 -31.03
CA THR A 110 -1.72 -0.78 -32.50
C THR A 110 -0.45 -1.58 -32.82
N GLY A 111 0.66 -1.29 -32.13
CA GLY A 111 1.92 -2.02 -32.34
C GLY A 111 1.78 -3.51 -32.02
N ASP A 112 1.20 -3.84 -30.87
CA ASP A 112 0.98 -5.22 -30.45
C ASP A 112 0.04 -5.95 -31.41
N ARG A 113 -1.11 -5.35 -31.76
CA ARG A 113 -2.05 -5.95 -32.72
C ARG A 113 -1.38 -6.31 -34.05
N LEU A 114 -0.54 -5.42 -34.58
CA LEU A 114 0.11 -5.64 -35.87
C LEU A 114 1.21 -6.71 -35.79
N HIS A 115 2.08 -6.64 -34.76
CA HIS A 115 3.18 -7.59 -34.61
C HIS A 115 2.70 -9.00 -34.23
N PHE A 116 1.75 -9.10 -33.30
CA PHE A 116 1.16 -10.39 -32.90
C PHE A 116 0.28 -10.98 -34.00
N GLY A 117 -0.49 -10.13 -34.71
CA GLY A 117 -1.24 -10.55 -35.89
C GLY A 117 -0.33 -11.12 -36.98
N LEU A 118 0.75 -10.40 -37.33
CA LEU A 118 1.74 -10.89 -38.31
C LEU A 118 2.43 -12.18 -37.82
N ALA A 119 2.69 -12.30 -36.53
CA ALA A 119 3.26 -13.53 -35.96
C ALA A 119 2.28 -14.71 -36.09
N ALA A 120 0.98 -14.51 -35.87
CA ALA A 120 -0.04 -15.53 -36.07
C ALA A 120 -0.09 -16.03 -37.53
N GLU A 121 -0.10 -15.12 -38.50
CA GLU A 121 -0.08 -15.48 -39.91
C GLU A 121 1.20 -16.23 -40.30
N ARG A 122 2.36 -15.81 -39.80
CA ARG A 122 3.64 -16.51 -40.04
C ARG A 122 3.70 -17.86 -39.34
N ALA A 123 3.20 -17.97 -38.11
CA ALA A 123 3.12 -19.23 -37.41
C ALA A 123 2.32 -20.27 -38.19
N LYS A 124 1.17 -19.88 -38.73
CA LYS A 124 0.35 -20.70 -39.62
C LYS A 124 1.12 -21.12 -40.87
N ALA A 125 1.78 -20.13 -41.54
CA ALA A 125 2.57 -20.41 -42.73
C ALA A 125 3.75 -21.36 -42.46
N PHE A 126 4.30 -21.36 -41.27
CA PHE A 126 5.39 -22.26 -40.82
C PHE A 126 4.90 -23.61 -40.25
N GLY A 127 3.59 -23.86 -40.24
CA GLY A 127 3.02 -25.09 -39.69
C GLY A 127 3.17 -25.24 -38.16
N LEU A 128 3.21 -24.12 -37.45
CA LEU A 128 3.32 -24.11 -35.98
C LEU A 128 1.96 -24.31 -35.25
N GLY A 129 0.93 -24.77 -35.97
CA GLY A 129 -0.42 -25.00 -35.45
C GLY A 129 -1.34 -23.78 -35.56
N ASP A 130 -2.51 -23.90 -34.96
CA ASP A 130 -3.48 -22.82 -34.90
C ASP A 130 -3.05 -21.78 -33.86
N VAL A 131 -2.79 -20.55 -34.32
CA VAL A 131 -2.41 -19.42 -33.47
C VAL A 131 -3.44 -18.29 -33.63
N VAL A 132 -4.07 -17.92 -32.52
CA VAL A 132 -5.11 -16.88 -32.50
C VAL A 132 -4.75 -15.74 -31.56
N VAL A 133 -5.18 -14.54 -31.86
CA VAL A 133 -4.95 -13.34 -31.03
C VAL A 133 -6.22 -12.97 -30.30
N LEU A 134 -6.10 -12.72 -29.00
CA LEU A 134 -7.14 -12.19 -28.13
C LEU A 134 -6.70 -10.83 -27.59
N PRO A 135 -7.22 -9.71 -28.11
CA PRO A 135 -6.90 -8.39 -27.58
C PRO A 135 -7.75 -8.09 -26.33
N ALA A 136 -7.13 -7.63 -25.28
CA ALA A 136 -7.78 -7.07 -24.09
C ALA A 136 -8.24 -5.64 -24.37
N THR A 137 -9.48 -5.30 -23.97
CA THR A 137 -10.16 -4.06 -24.36
C THR A 137 -10.96 -3.46 -23.21
N ASP A 138 -10.35 -3.27 -22.06
CA ASP A 138 -11.04 -2.96 -20.80
C ASP A 138 -11.09 -1.46 -20.43
N ASP A 139 -10.32 -0.57 -21.09
CA ASP A 139 -10.26 0.86 -20.77
C ASP A 139 -11.54 1.63 -21.10
N VAL A 140 -12.26 2.13 -20.07
CA VAL A 140 -13.47 2.94 -20.26
C VAL A 140 -13.18 4.43 -20.49
N SER A 141 -11.94 4.88 -20.36
CA SER A 141 -11.60 6.27 -20.68
C SER A 141 -11.86 6.59 -22.16
N ILE A 142 -11.82 5.56 -23.01
CA ILE A 142 -12.12 5.65 -24.43
C ILE A 142 -13.58 5.25 -24.66
N GLY A 143 -14.44 6.25 -24.93
CA GLY A 143 -15.85 6.03 -25.20
C GLY A 143 -16.12 5.30 -26.52
N ARG A 144 -17.34 4.80 -26.70
CA ARG A 144 -17.78 4.04 -27.87
C ARG A 144 -17.56 4.78 -29.18
N SER A 145 -17.83 6.09 -29.23
CA SER A 145 -17.66 6.92 -30.44
C SER A 145 -16.20 7.00 -30.90
N LYS A 146 -15.25 7.03 -29.95
CA LYS A 146 -13.82 7.06 -30.25
C LYS A 146 -13.24 5.66 -30.52
N SER A 147 -13.84 4.62 -29.96
CA SER A 147 -13.35 3.22 -30.06
C SER A 147 -13.74 2.52 -31.36
N ASN A 148 -14.61 3.12 -32.21
CA ASN A 148 -15.20 2.48 -33.39
C ASN A 148 -14.22 1.88 -34.39
N ARG A 149 -12.97 2.37 -34.47
CA ARG A 149 -11.97 1.88 -35.44
C ARG A 149 -10.97 0.90 -34.86
N VAL A 150 -10.46 1.19 -33.65
CA VAL A 150 -9.35 0.43 -33.05
C VAL A 150 -9.76 -0.33 -31.79
N GLY A 151 -10.93 -0.06 -31.24
CA GLY A 151 -11.36 -0.59 -29.95
C GLY A 151 -10.81 0.24 -28.76
N ARG A 152 -11.19 -0.15 -27.54
CA ARG A 152 -10.64 0.40 -26.30
C ARG A 152 -9.21 -0.10 -26.10
N ARG A 153 -8.37 0.66 -25.39
CA ARG A 153 -7.03 0.19 -24.96
C ARG A 153 -7.17 -0.99 -24.00
N GLY A 154 -6.16 -1.85 -23.96
CA GLY A 154 -5.98 -2.80 -22.88
C GLY A 154 -5.34 -2.11 -21.68
N MET A 155 -5.85 -2.41 -20.49
CA MET A 155 -5.43 -1.91 -19.19
C MET A 155 -5.28 -3.09 -18.24
N PRO A 156 -4.77 -2.90 -17.00
CA PRO A 156 -4.51 -4.00 -16.06
C PRO A 156 -5.67 -4.98 -15.80
N GLY A 157 -6.91 -4.65 -16.17
CA GLY A 157 -8.06 -5.58 -16.10
C GLY A 157 -7.90 -6.86 -16.90
N HIS A 158 -7.04 -6.86 -17.94
CA HIS A 158 -6.71 -8.09 -18.68
C HIS A 158 -6.18 -9.22 -17.78
N VAL A 159 -5.69 -8.90 -16.61
CA VAL A 159 -5.22 -9.87 -15.59
C VAL A 159 -6.33 -10.87 -15.22
N PHE A 160 -7.59 -10.45 -15.17
CA PHE A 160 -8.72 -11.35 -14.94
C PHE A 160 -8.86 -12.35 -16.10
N THR A 161 -8.80 -11.87 -17.33
CA THR A 161 -8.82 -12.72 -18.53
C THR A 161 -7.63 -13.67 -18.56
N MET A 162 -6.43 -13.15 -18.34
CA MET A 162 -5.21 -13.94 -18.32
C MET A 162 -5.31 -15.11 -17.32
N LYS A 163 -5.70 -14.82 -16.09
CA LYS A 163 -5.74 -15.82 -15.02
C LYS A 163 -6.75 -16.92 -15.29
N THR A 164 -7.96 -16.57 -15.69
CA THR A 164 -9.02 -17.56 -15.99
C THR A 164 -8.69 -18.37 -17.24
N LEU A 165 -8.19 -17.73 -18.28
CA LEU A 165 -7.81 -18.35 -19.55
C LEU A 165 -6.68 -19.38 -19.36
N CYS A 166 -5.62 -19.00 -18.65
CA CYS A 166 -4.49 -19.89 -18.41
C CYS A 166 -4.87 -21.08 -17.53
N ALA A 167 -5.73 -20.87 -16.54
CA ALA A 167 -6.25 -21.95 -15.70
C ALA A 167 -7.14 -22.93 -16.49
N ALA A 168 -7.96 -22.44 -17.40
CA ALA A 168 -8.76 -23.28 -18.28
C ALA A 168 -7.87 -24.13 -19.19
N ALA A 169 -6.83 -23.55 -19.80
CA ALA A 169 -5.82 -24.25 -20.58
C ALA A 169 -5.09 -25.32 -19.75
N ALA A 170 -4.71 -25.01 -18.51
CA ALA A 170 -4.10 -25.96 -17.58
C ALA A 170 -5.04 -27.13 -17.23
N GLN A 171 -6.36 -26.91 -17.19
CA GLN A 171 -7.41 -27.92 -16.99
C GLN A 171 -7.84 -28.61 -18.29
N ASP A 172 -7.03 -28.52 -19.33
CA ASP A 172 -7.19 -29.26 -20.59
C ASP A 172 -8.40 -28.85 -21.45
N TRP A 173 -8.87 -27.60 -21.33
CA TRP A 173 -9.91 -27.07 -22.20
C TRP A 173 -9.43 -26.95 -23.65
N SER A 174 -10.34 -27.08 -24.62
CA SER A 174 -10.01 -26.90 -26.03
C SER A 174 -9.71 -25.44 -26.36
N LEU A 175 -9.05 -25.19 -27.49
CA LEU A 175 -8.77 -23.84 -28.00
C LEU A 175 -10.03 -22.99 -28.09
N GLU A 176 -11.11 -23.57 -28.62
CA GLU A 176 -12.40 -22.89 -28.77
C GLU A 176 -13.03 -22.53 -27.41
N GLN A 177 -13.02 -23.46 -26.47
CA GLN A 177 -13.53 -23.22 -25.11
C GLN A 177 -12.72 -22.12 -24.40
N CYS A 178 -11.40 -22.16 -24.50
CA CYS A 178 -10.52 -21.14 -23.97
C CYS A 178 -10.79 -19.75 -24.61
N MET A 179 -10.94 -19.68 -25.94
CA MET A 179 -11.26 -18.44 -26.63
C MET A 179 -12.62 -17.86 -26.22
N ASN A 180 -13.64 -18.71 -26.11
CA ASN A 180 -14.98 -18.28 -25.67
C ASN A 180 -14.96 -17.74 -24.24
N LEU A 181 -14.27 -18.43 -23.32
CA LEU A 181 -14.05 -17.95 -21.95
C LEU A 181 -13.30 -16.63 -21.94
N GLY A 182 -12.16 -16.56 -22.64
CA GLY A 182 -11.33 -15.36 -22.67
C GLY A 182 -12.09 -14.14 -23.19
N ARG A 183 -12.89 -14.28 -24.26
CA ARG A 183 -13.76 -13.22 -24.77
C ARG A 183 -14.81 -12.81 -23.75
N ALA A 184 -15.50 -13.79 -23.14
CA ALA A 184 -16.55 -13.51 -22.17
C ALA A 184 -16.03 -12.73 -20.96
N VAL A 185 -14.85 -13.09 -20.43
CA VAL A 185 -14.23 -12.37 -19.30
C VAL A 185 -13.76 -10.98 -19.74
N ASN A 186 -13.10 -10.87 -20.90
CA ASN A 186 -12.65 -9.58 -21.43
C ASN A 186 -13.82 -8.61 -21.64
N ASP A 187 -14.92 -9.08 -22.23
CA ASP A 187 -16.08 -8.24 -22.54
C ASP A 187 -16.83 -7.77 -21.29
N GLN A 188 -16.66 -8.46 -20.18
CA GLN A 188 -17.22 -8.12 -18.87
C GLN A 188 -16.21 -7.47 -17.93
N THR A 189 -15.09 -6.98 -18.48
CA THR A 189 -14.04 -6.27 -17.74
C THR A 189 -14.01 -4.80 -18.15
N VAL A 190 -13.93 -3.92 -17.15
CA VAL A 190 -13.79 -2.47 -17.30
C VAL A 190 -12.69 -1.94 -16.39
N SER A 191 -11.91 -0.97 -16.89
CA SER A 191 -10.79 -0.38 -16.16
C SER A 191 -10.73 1.13 -16.37
N ILE A 192 -10.25 1.85 -15.38
CA ILE A 192 -9.92 3.28 -15.44
C ILE A 192 -8.62 3.54 -14.70
N GLY A 193 -7.72 4.30 -15.30
CA GLY A 193 -6.48 4.73 -14.67
C GLY A 193 -6.54 6.18 -14.18
N THR A 194 -5.75 6.49 -13.15
CA THR A 194 -5.49 7.85 -12.69
C THR A 194 -4.02 8.00 -12.32
N ALA A 195 -3.46 9.18 -12.53
CA ALA A 195 -2.06 9.46 -12.21
C ALA A 195 -1.87 10.91 -11.77
N LEU A 196 -0.92 11.11 -10.87
CA LEU A 196 -0.50 12.43 -10.40
C LEU A 196 0.53 13.05 -11.33
N ASP A 197 1.34 12.19 -11.99
CA ASP A 197 2.41 12.62 -12.89
C ASP A 197 2.73 11.51 -13.91
N HIS A 198 3.56 11.86 -14.87
CA HIS A 198 4.10 10.91 -15.84
C HIS A 198 5.19 10.02 -15.21
N CYS A 199 5.43 8.86 -15.80
CA CYS A 199 6.60 8.06 -15.46
C CYS A 199 7.89 8.66 -16.05
N HIS A 200 9.01 8.33 -15.42
CA HIS A 200 10.34 8.72 -15.87
C HIS A 200 10.97 7.60 -16.71
N VAL A 201 10.95 7.72 -18.01
CA VAL A 201 11.58 6.75 -18.91
C VAL A 201 13.07 7.09 -19.06
N PRO A 202 14.02 6.16 -18.77
CA PRO A 202 15.44 6.40 -18.95
C PRO A 202 15.76 6.86 -20.37
N GLY A 203 16.61 7.89 -20.50
CA GLY A 203 17.02 8.44 -21.79
C GLY A 203 15.98 9.31 -22.50
N ARG A 204 14.82 9.57 -21.91
CA ARG A 204 13.80 10.43 -22.48
C ARG A 204 13.61 11.70 -21.67
N ARG A 205 13.20 12.77 -22.37
CA ARG A 205 12.86 14.03 -21.70
C ARG A 205 11.60 13.83 -20.86
N TYR A 206 11.71 14.14 -19.58
CA TYR A 206 10.58 14.14 -18.67
C TYR A 206 9.72 15.40 -18.82
N GLN A 207 8.41 15.22 -18.78
CA GLN A 207 7.41 16.29 -18.73
C GLN A 207 6.56 16.07 -17.51
N SER A 208 6.61 17.01 -16.55
CA SER A 208 5.76 16.96 -15.36
C SER A 208 4.34 17.44 -15.65
N ILE A 209 3.37 16.88 -14.94
CA ILE A 209 2.03 17.45 -14.81
C ILE A 209 2.09 18.55 -13.71
N PRO A 210 1.33 19.66 -13.83
CA PRO A 210 1.32 20.69 -12.79
C PRO A 210 0.85 20.14 -11.43
N ASP A 211 1.49 20.58 -10.34
CA ASP A 211 1.27 20.07 -8.97
C ASP A 211 -0.19 20.13 -8.48
N HIS A 212 -1.00 21.01 -9.04
CA HIS A 212 -2.42 21.17 -8.67
C HIS A 212 -3.38 20.40 -9.59
N VAL A 213 -2.88 19.47 -10.40
CA VAL A 213 -3.64 18.72 -11.41
C VAL A 213 -3.42 17.23 -11.23
N CYS A 214 -4.46 16.42 -11.39
CA CYS A 214 -4.33 14.99 -11.61
C CYS A 214 -5.01 14.59 -12.93
N VAL A 215 -4.66 13.42 -13.43
CA VAL A 215 -5.18 12.86 -14.69
C VAL A 215 -6.15 11.74 -14.37
N VAL A 216 -7.37 11.81 -14.90
CA VAL A 216 -8.32 10.69 -14.93
C VAL A 216 -8.38 10.12 -16.35
N GLY A 217 -8.36 8.80 -16.47
CA GLY A 217 -8.21 8.09 -17.74
C GLY A 217 -6.76 8.01 -18.21
N ALA A 218 -5.79 8.11 -17.29
CA ALA A 218 -4.39 7.90 -17.58
C ALA A 218 -4.14 6.48 -18.12
N GLY A 219 -3.40 6.39 -19.22
CA GLY A 219 -2.88 5.12 -19.74
C GLY A 219 -1.57 4.72 -19.07
N ILE A 220 -0.94 3.66 -19.61
CA ILE A 220 0.29 3.09 -19.06
C ILE A 220 1.57 3.55 -19.79
N HIS A 221 1.47 4.44 -20.79
CA HIS A 221 2.58 4.94 -21.60
C HIS A 221 2.70 6.47 -21.58
N ASN A 222 2.29 7.15 -20.51
CA ASN A 222 2.19 8.61 -20.44
C ASN A 222 1.24 9.21 -21.49
N GLU A 223 0.22 8.47 -21.93
CA GLU A 223 -0.78 9.02 -22.85
C GLU A 223 -1.62 10.08 -22.15
N PRO A 224 -2.11 11.07 -22.89
CA PRO A 224 -3.08 12.03 -22.36
C PRO A 224 -4.29 11.30 -21.79
N GLY A 225 -4.68 11.67 -20.58
CA GLY A 225 -5.90 11.15 -19.96
C GLY A 225 -7.16 11.66 -20.65
N GLN A 226 -8.29 11.15 -20.21
CA GLN A 226 -9.59 11.65 -20.63
C GLN A 226 -9.84 13.06 -20.07
N GLN A 227 -9.43 13.30 -18.81
CA GLN A 227 -9.69 14.52 -18.09
C GLN A 227 -8.50 14.93 -17.24
N LEU A 228 -8.13 16.21 -17.33
CA LEU A 228 -7.27 16.88 -16.36
C LEU A 228 -8.18 17.49 -15.29
N VAL A 229 -8.02 17.08 -14.04
CA VAL A 229 -8.81 17.57 -12.92
C VAL A 229 -8.02 18.61 -12.14
N SER A 230 -8.57 19.82 -12.08
CA SER A 230 -7.99 20.97 -11.36
C SER A 230 -9.11 21.78 -10.70
N PRO A 231 -8.99 22.24 -9.46
CA PRO A 231 -7.89 21.94 -8.53
C PRO A 231 -7.82 20.46 -8.17
N PHE A 232 -6.72 20.03 -7.55
CA PHE A 232 -6.53 18.64 -7.12
C PHE A 232 -7.66 18.24 -6.16
N PRO A 233 -8.45 17.17 -6.46
CA PRO A 233 -9.59 16.77 -5.66
C PRO A 233 -9.17 16.01 -4.40
N SER A 234 -10.08 15.83 -3.45
CA SER A 234 -9.88 14.86 -2.38
C SER A 234 -9.82 13.42 -2.94
N VAL A 235 -9.27 12.50 -2.16
CA VAL A 235 -9.19 11.07 -2.55
C VAL A 235 -10.59 10.51 -2.78
N GLU A 236 -11.56 10.87 -1.94
CA GLU A 236 -12.95 10.43 -2.04
C GLU A 236 -13.59 10.90 -3.35
N GLU A 237 -13.38 12.17 -3.71
CA GLU A 237 -13.91 12.74 -4.94
C GLU A 237 -13.25 12.12 -6.19
N LEU A 238 -11.94 11.88 -6.15
CA LEU A 238 -11.21 11.23 -7.24
C LEU A 238 -11.72 9.82 -7.48
N ILE A 239 -11.86 9.01 -6.41
CA ILE A 239 -12.37 7.64 -6.49
C ILE A 239 -13.81 7.65 -6.99
N LYS A 240 -14.65 8.55 -6.47
CA LYS A 240 -16.03 8.69 -6.94
C LYS A 240 -16.08 8.91 -8.45
N ARG A 241 -15.28 9.82 -9.00
CA ARG A 241 -15.20 10.08 -10.45
C ARG A 241 -14.79 8.84 -11.24
N CYS A 242 -13.81 8.09 -10.73
CA CYS A 242 -13.37 6.85 -11.36
C CYS A 242 -14.49 5.80 -11.35
N LEU A 243 -15.18 5.63 -10.25
CA LEU A 243 -16.27 4.66 -10.12
C LEU A 243 -17.51 5.04 -10.92
N ASP A 244 -17.82 6.32 -11.02
CA ASP A 244 -18.90 6.82 -11.89
C ASP A 244 -18.62 6.46 -13.36
N LEU A 245 -17.37 6.56 -13.81
CA LEU A 245 -16.98 6.16 -15.19
C LEU A 245 -17.02 4.64 -15.41
N LEU A 246 -16.77 3.83 -14.36
CA LEU A 246 -16.80 2.37 -14.44
C LEU A 246 -18.20 1.77 -14.33
N CYS A 247 -19.06 2.35 -13.50
CA CYS A 247 -20.30 1.73 -13.06
C CYS A 247 -21.57 2.42 -13.57
N SER A 248 -21.50 3.68 -14.06
CA SER A 248 -22.69 4.41 -14.52
C SER A 248 -23.31 3.73 -15.72
N GLN A 249 -24.61 3.50 -15.66
CA GLN A 249 -25.42 2.97 -16.77
C GLN A 249 -26.01 4.10 -17.64
N ASP A 250 -25.96 5.34 -17.14
CA ASP A 250 -26.51 6.52 -17.82
C ASP A 250 -25.56 7.15 -18.84
N ASP A 251 -24.28 6.73 -18.83
CA ASP A 251 -23.29 7.17 -19.83
C ASP A 251 -23.27 6.23 -21.04
N PRO A 252 -23.92 6.59 -22.16
CA PRO A 252 -23.99 5.74 -23.35
C PRO A 252 -22.61 5.48 -23.99
N GLU A 253 -21.64 6.34 -23.71
CA GLU A 253 -20.28 6.18 -24.20
C GLU A 253 -19.48 5.12 -23.42
N ARG A 254 -19.78 4.92 -22.10
CA ARG A 254 -18.95 4.12 -21.18
C ARG A 254 -19.67 3.00 -20.46
N ALA A 255 -20.97 2.90 -20.55
CA ALA A 255 -21.74 1.78 -20.00
C ALA A 255 -21.44 0.46 -20.74
N PHE A 256 -20.19 -0.03 -20.65
CA PHE A 256 -19.76 -1.26 -21.32
C PHE A 256 -20.19 -2.51 -20.58
N VAL A 257 -20.19 -2.47 -19.26
CA VAL A 257 -20.56 -3.58 -18.37
C VAL A 257 -21.67 -3.14 -17.44
N GLN A 258 -22.68 -3.98 -17.28
CA GLN A 258 -23.74 -3.77 -16.32
C GLN A 258 -23.45 -4.56 -15.05
N PHE A 259 -23.68 -3.95 -13.90
CA PHE A 259 -23.54 -4.58 -12.58
C PHE A 259 -24.91 -4.65 -11.93
N GLY A 260 -25.45 -5.88 -11.83
CA GLY A 260 -26.74 -6.17 -11.19
C GLY A 260 -26.58 -6.46 -9.70
N ALA A 261 -27.68 -6.30 -8.95
CA ALA A 261 -27.70 -6.72 -7.55
C ALA A 261 -27.43 -8.21 -7.41
N GLY A 262 -26.43 -8.58 -6.61
CA GLY A 262 -26.04 -9.97 -6.37
C GLY A 262 -25.07 -10.56 -7.41
N ASP A 263 -24.61 -9.76 -8.37
CA ASP A 263 -23.54 -10.20 -9.26
C ASP A 263 -22.23 -10.41 -8.48
N GLU A 264 -21.52 -11.48 -8.83
CA GLU A 264 -20.17 -11.74 -8.31
C GLU A 264 -19.14 -10.97 -9.13
N VAL A 265 -18.60 -9.92 -8.52
CA VAL A 265 -17.68 -8.96 -9.15
C VAL A 265 -16.28 -9.13 -8.57
N LEU A 266 -15.27 -9.11 -9.41
CA LEU A 266 -13.87 -9.06 -9.02
C LEU A 266 -13.36 -7.63 -9.11
N LEU A 267 -12.49 -7.25 -8.16
CA LEU A 267 -11.83 -5.95 -8.08
C LEU A 267 -10.31 -6.10 -8.20
N LEU A 268 -9.68 -5.26 -8.98
CA LEU A 268 -8.23 -5.09 -9.04
C LEU A 268 -7.89 -3.61 -8.82
N ILE A 269 -7.03 -3.35 -7.84
CA ILE A 269 -6.37 -2.07 -7.64
C ILE A 269 -4.91 -2.25 -8.04
N ASN A 270 -4.54 -1.69 -9.17
CA ASN A 270 -3.22 -1.88 -9.75
C ASN A 270 -2.36 -0.62 -9.59
N ASN A 271 -1.18 -0.78 -8.98
CA ASN A 271 -0.17 0.26 -8.83
C ASN A 271 0.58 0.47 -10.15
N TYR A 272 0.71 1.71 -10.61
CA TYR A 272 1.54 2.04 -11.78
C TYR A 272 3.05 2.04 -11.48
N GLY A 273 3.45 1.80 -10.21
CA GLY A 273 4.82 1.59 -9.79
C GLY A 273 5.36 2.66 -8.85
N GLY A 274 4.73 3.82 -8.77
CA GLY A 274 5.17 4.96 -7.96
C GLY A 274 4.48 5.10 -6.60
N LEU A 275 3.45 4.31 -6.29
CA LEU A 275 2.77 4.35 -5.00
C LEU A 275 3.40 3.38 -4.01
N SER A 276 3.49 3.80 -2.74
CA SER A 276 3.87 2.90 -1.66
C SER A 276 2.77 1.86 -1.39
N PRO A 277 3.14 0.69 -0.81
CA PRO A 277 2.13 -0.30 -0.38
C PRO A 277 1.12 0.26 0.64
N LEU A 278 1.51 1.22 1.46
CA LEU A 278 0.64 1.87 2.43
C LEU A 278 -0.45 2.70 1.73
N GLU A 279 -0.06 3.57 0.79
CA GLU A 279 -1.00 4.37 0.01
C GLU A 279 -1.95 3.49 -0.79
N LEU A 280 -1.41 2.44 -1.45
CA LEU A 280 -2.23 1.52 -2.23
C LEU A 280 -3.24 0.77 -1.36
N GLY A 281 -2.87 0.39 -0.14
CA GLY A 281 -3.77 -0.22 0.84
C GLY A 281 -4.92 0.71 1.24
N ALA A 282 -4.60 1.98 1.53
CA ALA A 282 -5.60 3.00 1.86
C ALA A 282 -6.56 3.26 0.68
N LEU A 283 -6.04 3.39 -0.54
CA LEU A 283 -6.85 3.54 -1.76
C LEU A 283 -7.76 2.33 -1.98
N THR A 284 -7.26 1.12 -1.74
CA THR A 284 -8.05 -0.12 -1.88
C THR A 284 -9.26 -0.11 -0.96
N GLU A 285 -9.09 0.28 0.30
CA GLU A 285 -10.19 0.38 1.27
C GLU A 285 -11.20 1.44 0.83
N GLN A 286 -10.76 2.62 0.43
CA GLN A 286 -11.64 3.69 -0.05
C GLN A 286 -12.46 3.26 -1.27
N VAL A 287 -11.86 2.54 -2.22
CA VAL A 287 -12.58 2.00 -3.39
C VAL A 287 -13.63 0.98 -2.95
N GLN A 288 -13.30 0.05 -2.06
CA GLN A 288 -14.26 -0.97 -1.58
C GLN A 288 -15.44 -0.33 -0.83
N GLN A 289 -15.19 0.66 0.03
CA GLN A 289 -16.24 1.38 0.75
C GLN A 289 -17.20 2.10 -0.21
N GLN A 290 -16.67 2.80 -1.22
CA GLN A 290 -17.51 3.52 -2.17
C GLN A 290 -18.26 2.58 -3.13
N LEU A 291 -17.65 1.46 -3.55
CA LEU A 291 -18.36 0.43 -4.32
C LEU A 291 -19.55 -0.13 -3.54
N ALA A 292 -19.37 -0.43 -2.25
CA ALA A 292 -20.45 -0.95 -1.41
C ALA A 292 -21.54 0.09 -1.16
N SER A 293 -21.16 1.32 -0.79
CA SER A 293 -22.12 2.36 -0.38
C SER A 293 -22.86 3.02 -1.55
N SER A 294 -22.18 3.26 -2.67
CA SER A 294 -22.71 4.04 -3.80
C SER A 294 -23.21 3.20 -4.96
N HIS A 295 -22.63 1.99 -5.15
CA HIS A 295 -22.95 1.12 -6.28
C HIS A 295 -23.53 -0.24 -5.87
N SER A 296 -23.64 -0.52 -4.56
CA SER A 296 -24.12 -1.82 -4.01
C SER A 296 -23.29 -3.02 -4.52
N ILE A 297 -22.00 -2.81 -4.80
CA ILE A 297 -21.06 -3.83 -5.26
C ILE A 297 -20.14 -4.20 -4.10
N THR A 298 -20.16 -5.47 -3.70
CA THR A 298 -19.19 -6.03 -2.75
C THR A 298 -18.35 -7.06 -3.49
N PRO A 299 -17.08 -6.77 -3.81
CA PRO A 299 -16.25 -7.69 -4.58
C PRO A 299 -16.05 -9.04 -3.88
N VAL A 300 -16.25 -10.15 -4.60
CA VAL A 300 -16.00 -11.50 -4.07
C VAL A 300 -14.52 -11.87 -4.07
N ARG A 301 -13.71 -11.17 -4.86
CA ARG A 301 -12.23 -11.20 -4.85
C ARG A 301 -11.71 -9.80 -5.04
N CYS A 302 -10.68 -9.46 -4.28
CA CYS A 302 -9.95 -8.20 -4.41
C CYS A 302 -8.46 -8.47 -4.56
N LEU A 303 -7.87 -7.97 -5.63
CA LEU A 303 -6.44 -7.93 -5.86
C LEU A 303 -5.95 -6.50 -5.66
N SER A 304 -4.84 -6.33 -4.95
CA SER A 304 -4.18 -5.04 -4.80
C SER A 304 -2.66 -5.23 -4.87
N GLY A 305 -1.99 -4.51 -5.77
CA GLY A 305 -0.57 -4.67 -6.01
C GLY A 305 -0.12 -4.12 -7.36
N SER A 306 1.11 -4.44 -7.75
CA SER A 306 1.62 -4.16 -9.10
C SER A 306 1.39 -5.37 -10.00
N PHE A 307 0.56 -5.22 -11.02
CA PHE A 307 0.25 -6.27 -12.01
C PHE A 307 0.66 -5.85 -13.42
N GLU A 308 0.37 -4.63 -13.81
CA GLU A 308 0.85 -4.00 -15.03
C GLU A 308 1.16 -2.54 -14.71
N THR A 309 2.45 -2.21 -14.66
CA THR A 309 2.90 -0.89 -14.23
C THR A 309 3.05 0.09 -15.41
N SER A 310 3.26 1.35 -15.10
CA SER A 310 3.77 2.36 -16.01
C SER A 310 5.14 2.82 -15.50
N LEU A 311 6.08 1.87 -15.42
CA LEU A 311 7.43 2.00 -14.90
C LEU A 311 7.45 2.48 -13.43
N ASN A 312 7.48 3.77 -13.21
CA ASN A 312 7.51 4.41 -11.88
C ASN A 312 6.50 5.56 -11.74
N ALA A 313 5.41 5.54 -12.55
CA ALA A 313 4.41 6.58 -12.48
C ALA A 313 3.68 6.61 -11.12
N PRO A 314 3.50 7.77 -10.50
CA PRO A 314 2.71 7.92 -9.29
C PRO A 314 1.21 7.89 -9.65
N GLY A 315 0.68 6.69 -9.80
CA GLY A 315 -0.70 6.46 -10.22
C GLY A 315 -1.18 5.05 -9.96
N PHE A 316 -2.45 4.83 -10.20
CA PHE A 316 -3.08 3.51 -10.07
C PHE A 316 -4.24 3.35 -11.05
N SER A 317 -4.72 2.13 -11.23
CA SER A 317 -5.96 1.85 -11.93
C SER A 317 -6.91 1.01 -11.09
N ILE A 318 -8.20 1.19 -11.35
CA ILE A 318 -9.29 0.38 -10.80
C ILE A 318 -9.84 -0.45 -11.95
N SER A 319 -9.94 -1.77 -11.75
CA SER A 319 -10.58 -2.66 -12.71
C SER A 319 -11.67 -3.49 -12.02
N LEU A 320 -12.80 -3.64 -12.69
CA LEU A 320 -13.91 -4.48 -12.27
C LEU A 320 -14.21 -5.52 -13.35
N CYS A 321 -14.51 -6.74 -12.93
CA CYS A 321 -14.99 -7.79 -13.83
C CYS A 321 -16.26 -8.43 -13.27
N ASN A 322 -17.34 -8.42 -14.04
CA ASN A 322 -18.59 -9.09 -13.69
C ASN A 322 -18.53 -10.58 -14.09
N PHE A 323 -18.12 -11.43 -13.13
CA PHE A 323 -18.04 -12.88 -13.35
C PHE A 323 -19.39 -13.54 -13.55
N SER A 324 -20.46 -13.02 -12.95
CA SER A 324 -21.82 -13.53 -13.17
C SER A 324 -22.26 -13.35 -14.63
N ALA A 325 -21.98 -12.19 -15.20
CA ALA A 325 -22.27 -11.91 -16.61
C ALA A 325 -21.33 -12.70 -17.54
N ALA A 326 -20.04 -12.75 -17.26
CA ALA A 326 -19.06 -13.51 -18.03
C ALA A 326 -19.42 -15.00 -18.10
N ALA A 327 -19.82 -15.60 -16.96
CA ALA A 327 -20.25 -16.99 -16.91
C ALA A 327 -21.45 -17.29 -17.82
N LYS A 328 -22.45 -16.39 -17.85
CA LYS A 328 -23.60 -16.50 -18.75
C LYS A 328 -23.17 -16.46 -20.23
N HIS A 329 -22.24 -15.57 -20.57
CA HIS A 329 -21.77 -15.39 -21.95
C HIS A 329 -20.99 -16.60 -22.47
N CYS A 330 -20.19 -17.28 -21.62
CA CYS A 330 -19.46 -18.49 -22.03
C CYS A 330 -20.20 -19.79 -21.66
N GLN A 331 -21.48 -19.71 -21.31
CA GLN A 331 -22.33 -20.87 -20.97
C GLN A 331 -21.73 -21.72 -19.83
N SER A 332 -21.13 -21.06 -18.84
CA SER A 332 -20.52 -21.67 -17.65
C SER A 332 -21.24 -21.21 -16.37
N THR A 333 -20.68 -21.55 -15.22
CA THR A 333 -21.17 -21.09 -13.92
C THR A 333 -20.18 -20.10 -13.30
N THR A 334 -20.66 -19.16 -12.52
CA THR A 334 -19.80 -18.23 -11.80
C THR A 334 -18.84 -18.96 -10.84
N SER A 335 -19.33 -20.02 -10.19
CA SER A 335 -18.51 -20.90 -9.35
C SER A 335 -17.33 -21.52 -10.12
N LYS A 336 -17.54 -21.93 -11.38
CA LYS A 336 -16.46 -22.46 -12.22
C LYS A 336 -15.45 -21.40 -12.61
N LEU A 337 -15.89 -20.18 -12.93
CA LEU A 337 -15.00 -19.05 -13.22
C LEU A 337 -14.16 -18.69 -11.99
N LEU A 338 -14.75 -18.68 -10.79
CA LEU A 338 -14.02 -18.44 -9.55
C LEU A 338 -13.01 -19.57 -9.25
N GLU A 339 -13.38 -20.84 -9.50
CA GLU A 339 -12.44 -21.97 -9.41
C GLU A 339 -11.24 -21.80 -10.34
N LEU A 340 -11.46 -21.36 -11.59
CA LEU A 340 -10.41 -21.08 -12.54
C LEU A 340 -9.56 -19.88 -12.08
N PHE A 341 -10.18 -18.84 -11.58
CA PHE A 341 -9.46 -17.67 -11.06
C PHE A 341 -8.61 -18.02 -9.84
N ASP A 342 -9.10 -18.84 -8.94
CA ASP A 342 -8.39 -19.31 -7.74
C ASP A 342 -7.41 -20.48 -8.03
N HIS A 343 -7.29 -20.95 -9.28
CA HIS A 343 -6.38 -22.04 -9.64
C HIS A 343 -4.93 -21.69 -9.27
N PRO A 344 -4.17 -22.60 -8.63
CA PRO A 344 -2.78 -22.33 -8.25
C PRO A 344 -1.88 -22.08 -9.47
N THR A 345 -0.81 -21.33 -9.25
CA THR A 345 0.21 -21.05 -10.28
C THR A 345 1.59 -20.97 -9.66
N THR A 346 2.62 -21.31 -10.46
CA THR A 346 4.02 -21.13 -10.11
C THR A 346 4.61 -19.81 -10.61
N ALA A 347 3.80 -18.98 -11.27
CA ALA A 347 4.25 -17.66 -11.75
C ALA A 347 4.66 -16.76 -10.57
N VAL A 348 5.88 -16.28 -10.60
CA VAL A 348 6.55 -15.65 -9.44
C VAL A 348 5.92 -14.35 -8.98
N SER A 349 5.26 -13.64 -9.88
CA SER A 349 4.63 -12.34 -9.57
C SER A 349 3.13 -12.43 -9.36
N TRP A 350 2.55 -13.62 -9.41
CA TRP A 350 1.16 -13.80 -9.02
C TRP A 350 1.08 -13.91 -7.49
N PRO A 351 0.29 -13.06 -6.81
CA PRO A 351 0.18 -13.15 -5.36
C PRO A 351 -0.38 -14.51 -4.93
N SER A 352 0.20 -15.08 -3.86
CA SER A 352 -0.32 -16.32 -3.28
C SER A 352 -1.71 -16.07 -2.70
N HIS A 353 -2.71 -16.74 -3.23
CA HIS A 353 -4.05 -16.69 -2.67
C HIS A 353 -4.20 -17.73 -1.56
N VAL A 354 -4.43 -17.26 -0.36
CA VAL A 354 -5.13 -18.07 0.63
C VAL A 354 -6.58 -18.14 0.13
N ARG A 355 -7.03 -19.31 -0.34
CA ARG A 355 -8.44 -19.51 -0.66
C ARG A 355 -9.26 -19.06 0.55
N PRO A 356 -10.23 -18.17 0.39
CA PRO A 356 -11.13 -17.87 1.50
C PRO A 356 -11.88 -19.16 1.80
N THR A 357 -11.43 -19.89 2.81
CA THR A 357 -12.32 -20.83 3.49
C THR A 357 -13.53 -20.01 3.89
N PRO A 358 -14.77 -20.48 3.62
CA PRO A 358 -15.95 -19.85 4.17
C PRO A 358 -15.74 -19.77 5.68
N LYS A 359 -15.33 -18.60 6.20
CA LYS A 359 -15.35 -18.39 7.63
C LYS A 359 -16.82 -18.54 8.01
N PRO A 360 -17.16 -19.40 9.01
CA PRO A 360 -18.43 -19.24 9.67
C PRO A 360 -18.52 -17.75 9.98
N ALA A 361 -19.64 -17.11 9.61
CA ALA A 361 -19.81 -15.67 9.67
C ALA A 361 -19.16 -15.15 10.95
N LEU A 362 -17.96 -14.60 10.82
CA LEU A 362 -17.38 -13.81 11.91
C LEU A 362 -18.32 -12.64 12.02
N ALA A 363 -19.18 -12.72 13.03
CA ALA A 363 -19.96 -11.60 13.49
C ALA A 363 -19.02 -10.38 13.39
N THR A 364 -19.44 -9.46 12.58
CA THR A 364 -18.79 -8.20 12.27
C THR A 364 -17.86 -7.72 13.37
N ARG A 365 -16.57 -7.91 13.21
CA ARG A 365 -15.53 -7.39 14.11
C ARG A 365 -15.35 -5.88 13.95
N THR A 366 -16.37 -5.19 13.47
CA THR A 366 -16.45 -3.73 13.39
C THR A 366 -17.01 -3.09 14.67
N LYS A 367 -16.94 -3.81 15.81
CA LYS A 367 -17.22 -3.23 17.12
C LYS A 367 -16.13 -3.63 18.11
N THR A 368 -14.93 -3.15 17.93
CA THR A 368 -13.92 -3.19 18.99
C THR A 368 -13.02 -1.95 18.95
N ASN A 369 -13.62 -0.78 18.84
CA ASN A 369 -12.96 0.43 19.29
C ASN A 369 -13.46 0.77 20.70
N GLY A 370 -13.33 -0.10 21.66
CA GLY A 370 -13.73 0.31 23.01
C GLY A 370 -13.68 -0.72 24.13
N GLU A 371 -13.48 -2.00 23.87
CA GLU A 371 -13.70 -2.98 24.96
C GLU A 371 -12.52 -3.91 25.29
N VAL A 372 -11.39 -3.85 24.60
CA VAL A 372 -10.26 -4.74 24.92
C VAL A 372 -9.38 -4.21 26.06
N THR A 373 -9.50 -2.94 26.40
CA THR A 373 -8.69 -2.33 27.48
C THR A 373 -9.39 -2.21 28.82
N LYS A 374 -10.65 -2.61 28.95
CA LYS A 374 -11.41 -2.41 30.20
C LYS A 374 -11.21 -3.42 31.32
N ASN A 375 -10.38 -4.44 31.15
CA ASN A 375 -10.25 -5.50 32.19
C ASN A 375 -8.81 -5.85 32.59
N LEU A 376 -7.85 -4.93 32.52
CA LEU A 376 -6.49 -5.16 33.06
C LEU A 376 -6.14 -4.33 34.30
N GLY A 377 -7.12 -3.85 35.03
CA GLY A 377 -6.88 -3.13 36.27
C GLY A 377 -7.88 -3.51 37.35
N VAL A 378 -7.48 -4.36 38.28
CA VAL A 378 -8.15 -4.39 39.62
C VAL A 378 -7.88 -3.04 40.25
N ARG A 379 -8.85 -2.11 40.18
CA ARG A 379 -8.81 -0.88 40.96
C ARG A 379 -8.87 -1.26 42.43
N VAL A 380 -7.73 -1.29 43.08
CA VAL A 380 -7.64 -1.26 44.55
C VAL A 380 -7.79 0.21 44.91
N GLU A 381 -8.98 0.61 45.36
CA GLU A 381 -9.20 1.92 45.97
C GLU A 381 -8.36 2.03 47.27
N GLN A 382 -7.16 2.61 47.16
CA GLN A 382 -6.44 3.14 48.28
C GLN A 382 -6.45 4.66 48.15
N ASN A 383 -6.96 5.36 49.18
CA ASN A 383 -6.90 6.80 49.27
C ASN A 383 -5.44 7.22 49.40
N TYR A 384 -4.84 7.65 48.31
CA TYR A 384 -3.55 8.34 48.29
C TYR A 384 -3.84 9.84 48.50
N ASP A 385 -2.95 10.53 49.18
CA ASP A 385 -3.12 11.84 49.77
C ASP A 385 -3.73 12.94 48.86
N VAL A 386 -4.52 13.82 49.44
CA VAL A 386 -5.20 14.94 48.79
C VAL A 386 -4.23 16.08 48.57
N ILE A 387 -3.92 16.38 47.33
CA ILE A 387 -3.21 17.61 46.94
C ILE A 387 -4.21 18.71 46.58
N ASP A 388 -3.73 19.97 46.50
CA ASP A 388 -4.50 21.05 45.89
C ASP A 388 -4.71 20.75 44.40
N THR A 389 -5.84 20.10 44.11
CA THR A 389 -6.25 19.68 42.78
C THR A 389 -6.30 20.84 41.77
N SER A 390 -6.63 22.05 42.26
CA SER A 390 -6.69 23.24 41.43
C SER A 390 -5.32 23.72 40.98
N LEU A 391 -4.32 23.56 41.80
CA LEU A 391 -2.93 23.88 41.47
C LEU A 391 -2.37 22.91 40.44
N LEU A 392 -2.58 21.61 40.65
CA LEU A 392 -2.16 20.55 39.73
C LEU A 392 -2.78 20.76 38.34
N GLU A 393 -4.09 20.98 38.29
CA GLU A 393 -4.81 21.23 37.03
C GLU A 393 -4.24 22.44 36.29
N ARG A 394 -4.07 23.58 37.00
CA ARG A 394 -3.49 24.79 36.39
C ARG A 394 -2.07 24.56 35.86
N ALA A 395 -1.24 23.84 36.61
CA ALA A 395 0.12 23.55 36.19
C ALA A 395 0.15 22.69 34.90
N VAL A 396 -0.68 21.64 34.85
CA VAL A 396 -0.79 20.77 33.69
C VAL A 396 -1.33 21.50 32.47
N ARG A 397 -2.41 22.29 32.64
CA ARG A 397 -2.94 23.11 31.53
C ARG A 397 -1.87 24.03 30.97
N LYS A 398 -1.14 24.73 31.85
CA LYS A 398 -0.07 25.64 31.42
C LYS A 398 1.05 24.94 30.69
N ALA A 399 1.45 23.73 31.15
CA ALA A 399 2.47 22.92 30.51
C ALA A 399 2.01 22.47 29.10
N CYS A 400 0.79 21.93 28.99
CA CYS A 400 0.22 21.50 27.71
C CYS A 400 0.08 22.66 26.71
N GLU A 401 -0.44 23.80 27.15
CA GLU A 401 -0.57 25.00 26.31
C GLU A 401 0.79 25.47 25.76
N ARG A 402 1.81 25.45 26.59
CA ARG A 402 3.18 25.81 26.18
C ARG A 402 3.78 24.82 25.20
N ALA A 403 3.56 23.53 25.41
CA ALA A 403 4.04 22.48 24.51
C ALA A 403 3.32 22.54 23.14
N ILE A 404 2.02 22.79 23.13
CA ILE A 404 1.26 22.99 21.88
C ILE A 404 1.79 24.21 21.11
N LEU A 405 2.09 25.32 21.78
CA LEU A 405 2.67 26.48 21.14
C LEU A 405 4.08 26.23 20.57
N ALA A 406 4.81 25.26 21.09
CA ALA A 406 6.13 24.88 20.61
C ALA A 406 6.10 23.92 19.41
N GLU A 407 4.93 23.32 19.07
CA GLU A 407 4.78 22.32 18.01
C GLU A 407 5.44 22.73 16.68
N PRO A 408 5.15 23.92 16.08
CA PRO A 408 5.71 24.26 14.77
C PRO A 408 7.24 24.31 14.75
N GLN A 409 7.84 24.67 15.89
CA GLN A 409 9.28 24.74 16.00
C GLN A 409 9.90 23.35 16.23
N LEU A 410 9.23 22.48 16.99
CA LEU A 410 9.66 21.10 17.21
C LEU A 410 9.62 20.32 15.88
N THR A 411 8.52 20.41 15.13
CA THR A 411 8.38 19.82 13.80
C THR A 411 9.47 20.31 12.84
N LYS A 412 9.73 21.63 12.82
CA LYS A 412 10.79 22.20 11.99
C LYS A 412 12.18 21.67 12.33
N TRP A 413 12.49 21.49 13.62
CA TRP A 413 13.77 20.93 14.04
C TRP A 413 13.89 19.47 13.70
N ASP A 414 12.81 18.71 13.88
CA ASP A 414 12.77 17.28 13.56
C ASP A 414 12.91 17.03 12.06
N MET A 415 12.28 17.83 11.20
CA MET A 415 12.43 17.76 9.74
C MET A 415 13.87 17.91 9.23
N VAL A 416 14.78 18.45 10.04
CA VAL A 416 16.21 18.58 9.68
C VAL A 416 16.92 17.23 9.78
N MET A 417 16.52 16.37 10.73
CA MET A 417 17.21 15.14 11.08
C MET A 417 16.31 13.90 11.06
N GLY A 418 15.00 14.08 11.05
CA GLY A 418 13.99 13.03 11.13
C GLY A 418 12.87 13.19 10.11
N ASP A 419 11.74 12.61 10.41
CA ASP A 419 10.53 12.59 9.56
C ASP A 419 9.50 13.68 9.90
N GLY A 420 9.79 14.52 10.91
CA GLY A 420 9.00 15.72 11.24
C GLY A 420 7.76 15.42 12.09
N ASP A 421 7.63 14.25 12.70
CA ASP A 421 6.45 13.85 13.47
C ASP A 421 6.50 14.18 14.97
N CYS A 422 7.67 14.59 15.48
CA CYS A 422 7.88 14.85 16.91
C CYS A 422 6.97 15.96 17.47
N GLY A 423 6.82 17.07 16.73
CA GLY A 423 5.95 18.16 17.15
C GLY A 423 4.48 17.76 17.21
N GLU A 424 3.98 17.11 16.18
CA GLU A 424 2.60 16.60 16.11
C GLU A 424 2.32 15.57 17.22
N ALA A 425 3.27 14.69 17.53
CA ALA A 425 3.13 13.71 18.59
C ALA A 425 3.00 14.37 19.97
N VAL A 426 3.82 15.40 20.27
CA VAL A 426 3.75 16.19 21.50
C VAL A 426 2.44 16.97 21.59
N GLU A 427 2.03 17.63 20.51
CA GLU A 427 0.76 18.35 20.44
C GLU A 427 -0.43 17.42 20.67
N GLY A 428 -0.45 16.25 20.01
CA GLY A 428 -1.51 15.24 20.14
C GLY A 428 -1.63 14.72 21.57
N LEU A 429 -0.52 14.43 22.25
CA LEU A 429 -0.51 14.07 23.66
C LEU A 429 -1.10 15.18 24.53
N CYS A 430 -0.64 16.43 24.35
CA CYS A 430 -1.11 17.55 25.15
C CYS A 430 -2.60 17.82 24.97
N LYS A 431 -3.13 17.74 23.72
CA LYS A 431 -4.57 17.83 23.44
C LYS A 431 -5.35 16.71 24.12
N SER A 432 -4.84 15.47 24.10
CA SER A 432 -5.48 14.33 24.77
C SER A 432 -5.54 14.52 26.30
N VAL A 433 -4.46 15.01 26.91
CA VAL A 433 -4.42 15.33 28.35
C VAL A 433 -5.43 16.43 28.69
N LEU A 434 -5.44 17.53 27.94
CA LEU A 434 -6.41 18.63 28.15
C LEU A 434 -7.86 18.14 28.01
N GLN A 435 -8.17 17.34 27.02
CA GLN A 435 -9.51 16.77 26.82
C GLN A 435 -9.93 15.90 28.02
N ARG A 436 -9.01 15.11 28.59
CA ARG A 436 -9.29 14.30 29.78
C ARG A 436 -9.55 15.13 31.03
N VAL A 437 -8.81 16.23 31.20
CA VAL A 437 -9.05 17.20 32.27
C VAL A 437 -10.40 17.89 32.09
N ASP A 438 -10.71 18.37 30.89
CA ASP A 438 -11.98 19.08 30.58
C ASP A 438 -13.21 18.19 30.71
N SER A 439 -13.10 16.91 30.36
CA SER A 439 -14.20 15.93 30.49
C SER A 439 -14.38 15.37 31.89
N GLY A 440 -13.50 15.71 32.85
CA GLY A 440 -13.47 15.12 34.17
C GLY A 440 -13.05 13.65 34.20
N SER A 441 -12.51 13.12 33.12
CA SER A 441 -12.00 11.75 33.04
C SER A 441 -10.63 11.62 33.74
N ALA A 442 -9.88 12.70 33.80
CA ALA A 442 -8.70 12.81 34.65
C ALA A 442 -9.14 13.38 36.00
N THR A 443 -9.41 12.49 36.98
CA THR A 443 -9.70 12.95 38.33
C THR A 443 -8.42 13.41 39.01
N CYS A 444 -8.42 14.65 39.48
CA CYS A 444 -7.30 15.19 40.26
C CYS A 444 -7.43 14.85 41.75
N ASP A 445 -8.15 13.80 42.12
CA ASP A 445 -8.41 13.42 43.52
C ASP A 445 -7.15 12.95 44.24
N SER A 446 -6.19 12.43 43.49
CA SER A 446 -4.84 12.12 43.95
C SER A 446 -3.82 12.25 42.84
N VAL A 447 -2.54 12.48 43.16
CA VAL A 447 -1.44 12.51 42.19
C VAL A 447 -1.36 11.20 41.39
N VAL A 448 -1.52 10.08 42.07
CA VAL A 448 -1.44 8.74 41.46
C VAL A 448 -2.54 8.56 40.40
N SER A 449 -3.81 8.84 40.75
CA SER A 449 -4.94 8.71 39.83
C SER A 449 -4.79 9.65 38.62
N PHE A 450 -4.28 10.86 38.84
CA PHE A 450 -4.01 11.81 37.80
C PHE A 450 -2.91 11.32 36.84
N LEU A 451 -1.79 10.84 37.38
CA LEU A 451 -0.68 10.28 36.57
C LEU A 451 -1.10 9.03 35.80
N GLU A 452 -1.95 8.17 36.38
CA GLU A 452 -2.55 7.03 35.66
C GLU A 452 -3.35 7.48 34.45
N SER A 453 -4.16 8.55 34.61
CA SER A 453 -4.92 9.12 33.51
C SER A 453 -4.03 9.71 32.39
N ILE A 454 -2.89 10.33 32.76
CA ILE A 454 -1.91 10.81 31.77
C ILE A 454 -1.24 9.62 31.07
N THR A 455 -0.91 8.55 31.80
CA THR A 455 -0.31 7.35 31.20
C THR A 455 -1.22 6.74 30.14
N GLU A 456 -2.55 6.69 30.37
CA GLU A 456 -3.50 6.26 29.36
C GLU A 456 -3.52 7.18 28.10
N ALA A 457 -3.20 8.47 28.25
CA ALA A 457 -3.03 9.35 27.08
C ALA A 457 -1.73 9.06 26.33
N VAL A 458 -0.65 8.75 27.07
CA VAL A 458 0.66 8.37 26.51
C VAL A 458 0.59 7.04 25.76
N ASP A 459 -0.23 6.08 26.19
CA ASP A 459 -0.41 4.79 25.52
C ASP A 459 -0.88 4.94 24.05
N ASN A 460 -1.54 6.05 23.72
CA ASN A 460 -1.92 6.38 22.35
C ASN A 460 -0.83 7.12 21.56
N MET A 461 0.26 7.51 22.23
CA MET A 461 1.39 8.18 21.61
C MET A 461 2.39 7.14 21.07
N GLY A 462 2.44 7.01 19.73
CA GLY A 462 3.44 6.17 19.09
C GLY A 462 4.87 6.72 19.16
N GLY A 463 5.79 6.03 18.52
CA GLY A 463 7.18 6.46 18.40
C GLY A 463 8.03 6.28 19.67
N THR A 464 9.29 6.67 19.58
CA THR A 464 10.26 6.50 20.69
C THR A 464 9.90 7.35 21.91
N LEU A 465 9.40 8.56 21.68
CA LEU A 465 9.08 9.49 22.76
C LEU A 465 7.91 8.97 23.61
N GLY A 466 6.86 8.41 22.96
CA GLY A 466 5.75 7.78 23.67
C GLY A 466 6.19 6.60 24.54
N ALA A 467 7.09 5.76 24.02
CA ALA A 467 7.65 4.64 24.80
C ALA A 467 8.46 5.13 26.02
N ILE A 468 9.30 6.14 25.85
CA ILE A 468 10.09 6.72 26.95
C ILE A 468 9.17 7.30 28.04
N PHE A 469 8.18 8.11 27.66
CA PHE A 469 7.22 8.65 28.62
C PHE A 469 6.37 7.56 29.28
N GLY A 470 5.92 6.57 28.53
CA GLY A 470 5.16 5.44 29.06
C GLY A 470 5.93 4.63 30.10
N ILE A 471 7.18 4.27 29.81
CA ILE A 471 8.06 3.54 30.76
C ILE A 471 8.31 4.38 32.01
N PHE A 472 8.70 5.65 31.80
CA PHE A 472 9.03 6.54 32.91
C PHE A 472 7.82 6.78 33.83
N LEU A 473 6.67 7.16 33.29
CA LEU A 473 5.47 7.42 34.08
C LEU A 473 4.96 6.17 34.79
N THR A 474 4.97 5.01 34.12
CA THR A 474 4.55 3.74 34.74
C THR A 474 5.47 3.36 35.91
N ALA A 475 6.78 3.50 35.74
CA ALA A 475 7.74 3.24 36.79
C ALA A 475 7.60 4.25 37.95
N PHE A 476 7.37 5.52 37.61
CA PHE A 476 7.17 6.57 38.63
C PHE A 476 5.91 6.33 39.47
N ILE A 477 4.78 6.02 38.81
CA ILE A 477 3.53 5.66 39.49
C ILE A 477 3.73 4.43 40.40
N THR A 478 4.43 3.42 39.91
CA THR A 478 4.69 2.19 40.67
C THR A 478 5.50 2.48 41.92
N ALA A 479 6.58 3.27 41.79
CA ALA A 479 7.41 3.68 42.92
C ALA A 479 6.64 4.57 43.91
N LEU A 480 5.85 5.55 43.42
CA LEU A 480 5.00 6.37 44.29
C LEU A 480 4.01 5.52 45.12
N LYS A 481 3.35 4.55 44.48
CA LYS A 481 2.45 3.63 45.20
C LYS A 481 3.14 2.83 46.28
N GLN A 482 4.38 2.44 46.06
CA GLN A 482 5.19 1.73 47.06
C GLN A 482 5.55 2.65 48.21
N GLU A 483 6.10 3.84 47.92
CA GLU A 483 6.47 4.83 48.95
C GLU A 483 5.27 5.23 49.81
N PHE A 484 4.10 5.46 49.21
CA PHE A 484 2.87 5.78 49.95
C PHE A 484 2.36 4.62 50.84
N ARG A 485 2.64 3.37 50.49
CA ARG A 485 2.32 2.21 51.34
C ARG A 485 3.25 2.08 52.56
N GLU A 486 4.50 2.48 52.40
CA GLU A 486 5.54 2.38 53.42
C GLU A 486 5.56 3.60 54.38
N SER A 487 4.94 4.71 53.96
CA SER A 487 4.85 5.95 54.72
C SER A 487 3.44 6.15 55.33
N THR A 488 3.28 7.22 56.10
CA THR A 488 1.98 7.62 56.69
C THR A 488 0.97 8.17 55.68
N GLY A 489 1.27 8.10 54.37
CA GLY A 489 0.38 8.58 53.31
C GLY A 489 0.51 10.07 52.98
N ILE A 490 1.39 10.82 53.64
CA ILE A 490 1.59 12.25 53.34
C ILE A 490 2.63 12.43 52.23
N ALA A 491 2.24 13.11 51.16
CA ALA A 491 3.14 13.42 50.05
C ALA A 491 4.22 14.43 50.47
N THR A 492 5.47 14.00 50.49
CA THR A 492 6.63 14.87 50.82
C THR A 492 7.62 14.92 49.66
N PRO A 493 8.47 15.94 49.58
CA PRO A 493 9.52 16.01 48.54
C PRO A 493 10.43 14.77 48.50
N GLU A 494 10.65 14.11 49.66
CA GLU A 494 11.47 12.91 49.79
C GLU A 494 10.85 11.73 49.03
N ILE A 495 9.52 11.53 49.16
CA ILE A 495 8.76 10.48 48.48
C ILE A 495 8.85 10.67 46.95
N TYR A 496 8.63 11.90 46.48
CA TYR A 496 8.72 12.21 45.05
C TYR A 496 10.16 12.03 44.54
N ALA A 497 11.15 12.41 45.28
CA ALA A 497 12.55 12.25 44.92
C ALA A 497 12.96 10.79 44.81
N SER A 498 12.54 9.95 45.80
CA SER A 498 12.79 8.51 45.79
C SER A 498 12.11 7.83 44.59
N ALA A 499 10.84 8.13 44.37
CA ALA A 499 10.08 7.59 43.26
C ALA A 499 10.65 8.01 41.91
N LEU A 500 11.08 9.28 41.77
CA LEU A 500 11.70 9.80 40.56
C LEU A 500 13.03 9.10 40.24
N GLY A 501 13.88 8.92 41.25
CA GLY A 501 15.12 8.15 41.13
C GLY A 501 14.87 6.71 40.64
N SER A 502 13.90 6.03 41.26
CA SER A 502 13.50 4.67 40.86
C SER A 502 12.99 4.60 39.43
N ALA A 503 12.19 5.60 38.99
CA ALA A 503 11.66 5.67 37.63
C ALA A 503 12.77 5.86 36.60
N VAL A 504 13.75 6.70 36.88
CA VAL A 504 14.91 6.92 36.01
C VAL A 504 15.78 5.66 35.90
N GLU A 505 16.02 4.95 37.01
CA GLU A 505 16.77 3.68 36.95
C GLU A 505 16.00 2.61 36.16
N ALA A 506 14.69 2.53 36.31
CA ALA A 506 13.87 1.65 35.48
C ALA A 506 13.98 2.04 33.99
N LEU A 507 13.89 3.32 33.66
CA LEU A 507 14.05 3.79 32.27
C LEU A 507 15.43 3.47 31.68
N LYS A 508 16.52 3.62 32.48
CA LYS A 508 17.89 3.28 32.08
C LYS A 508 18.05 1.80 31.69
N SER A 509 17.21 0.91 32.23
CA SER A 509 17.25 -0.52 31.88
C SER A 509 16.68 -0.80 30.46
N HIS A 510 15.88 0.11 29.92
CA HIS A 510 15.24 -0.01 28.61
C HIS A 510 15.88 0.82 27.50
N THR A 511 16.82 1.73 27.85
CA THR A 511 17.54 2.55 26.87
C THR A 511 19.02 2.65 27.21
N THR A 512 19.85 2.65 26.17
CA THR A 512 21.29 2.92 26.30
C THR A 512 21.62 4.43 26.35
N ALA A 513 20.62 5.29 26.12
CA ALA A 513 20.80 6.75 26.14
C ALA A 513 21.29 7.26 27.50
N ARG A 514 22.28 8.14 27.49
CA ARG A 514 22.87 8.77 28.69
C ARG A 514 23.03 10.26 28.44
N GLU A 515 23.48 10.99 29.44
CA GLU A 515 23.85 12.40 29.30
C GLU A 515 24.99 12.55 28.27
N GLY A 516 24.86 13.49 27.35
CA GLY A 516 25.78 13.74 26.24
C GLY A 516 25.37 13.11 24.90
N ASP A 517 24.27 12.37 24.84
CA ASP A 517 23.82 11.66 23.64
C ASP A 517 22.82 12.48 22.79
N ARG A 518 22.48 13.69 23.21
CA ARG A 518 21.49 14.57 22.60
C ARG A 518 20.10 13.93 22.56
N THR A 519 19.62 13.55 23.72
CA THR A 519 18.30 12.92 23.91
C THR A 519 17.55 13.57 25.08
N VAL A 520 16.32 13.13 25.35
CA VAL A 520 15.57 13.55 26.54
C VAL A 520 16.32 13.23 27.85
N MET A 521 17.24 12.26 27.83
CA MET A 521 18.03 11.88 28.99
C MET A 521 19.00 12.99 29.43
N ASP A 522 19.43 13.86 28.51
CA ASP A 522 20.28 15.02 28.80
C ASP A 522 19.59 16.05 29.71
N VAL A 523 18.26 16.01 29.78
CA VAL A 523 17.44 16.86 30.64
C VAL A 523 16.94 16.11 31.85
N LEU A 524 16.43 14.89 31.63
CA LEU A 524 15.78 14.08 32.66
C LEU A 524 16.75 13.62 33.75
N LEU A 525 17.98 13.22 33.39
CA LEU A 525 18.98 12.75 34.36
C LEU A 525 19.44 13.89 35.29
N PRO A 526 19.93 15.04 34.78
CA PRO A 526 20.36 16.14 35.64
C PRO A 526 19.22 16.74 36.49
N PHE A 527 18.00 16.80 35.94
CA PHE A 527 16.81 17.20 36.68
C PHE A 527 16.59 16.27 37.89
N THR A 528 16.59 14.96 37.64
CA THR A 528 16.37 13.95 38.68
C THR A 528 17.45 13.98 39.75
N GLU A 529 18.71 14.02 39.33
CA GLU A 529 19.86 14.09 40.27
C GLU A 529 19.76 15.33 41.16
N LYS A 530 19.49 16.49 40.56
CA LYS A 530 19.34 17.74 41.29
C LYS A 530 18.19 17.69 42.31
N PHE A 531 17.03 17.18 41.88
CA PHE A 531 15.86 17.07 42.75
C PHE A 531 16.09 16.04 43.89
N VAL A 532 16.71 14.93 43.58
CA VAL A 532 17.07 13.91 44.58
C VAL A 532 18.08 14.46 45.62
N GLU A 533 19.01 15.30 45.18
CA GLU A 533 20.02 15.92 46.07
C GLU A 533 19.41 17.01 46.96
N SER A 534 18.72 17.99 46.31
CA SER A 534 18.32 19.23 46.99
C SER A 534 16.91 19.21 47.59
N ARG A 535 16.02 18.33 47.14
CA ARG A 535 14.57 18.38 47.39
C ARG A 535 13.91 19.69 46.98
N ASP A 536 14.59 20.48 46.16
CA ASP A 536 14.15 21.79 45.67
C ASP A 536 13.75 21.65 44.19
N LEU A 537 12.45 21.76 43.96
CA LEU A 537 11.89 21.64 42.60
C LEU A 537 12.30 22.80 41.68
N GLU A 538 12.38 24.02 42.22
CA GLU A 538 12.77 25.21 41.41
C GLU A 538 14.23 25.08 40.94
N ALA A 539 15.12 24.65 41.85
CA ALA A 539 16.51 24.38 41.49
C ALA A 539 16.65 23.27 40.45
N ALA A 540 15.85 22.21 40.54
CA ALA A 540 15.86 21.13 39.57
C ALA A 540 15.31 21.57 38.20
N ILE A 541 14.26 22.38 38.16
CA ILE A 541 13.69 22.96 36.92
C ILE A 541 14.73 23.88 36.27
N SER A 542 15.44 24.70 37.02
CA SER A 542 16.49 25.57 36.46
C SER A 542 17.58 24.74 35.78
N VAL A 543 18.04 23.65 36.41
CA VAL A 543 19.00 22.73 35.78
C VAL A 543 18.44 22.11 34.52
N ALA A 544 17.18 21.68 34.52
CA ALA A 544 16.53 21.12 33.33
C ALA A 544 16.49 22.11 32.15
N GLN A 545 16.19 23.39 32.42
CA GLN A 545 16.16 24.44 31.40
C GLN A 545 17.55 24.66 30.80
N ASP A 546 18.57 24.82 31.64
CA ASP A 546 19.95 25.01 31.19
C ASP A 546 20.42 23.82 30.33
N ARG A 547 20.06 22.60 30.72
CA ARG A 547 20.41 21.38 30.02
C ARG A 547 19.65 21.24 28.70
N ALA A 548 18.38 21.59 28.67
CA ALA A 548 17.61 21.60 27.42
C ALA A 548 18.22 22.56 26.38
N GLU A 549 18.61 23.76 26.80
CA GLU A 549 19.30 24.72 25.92
C GLU A 549 20.67 24.20 25.46
N ALA A 550 21.41 23.51 26.32
CA ALA A 550 22.73 22.96 26.00
C ALA A 550 22.67 21.83 24.96
N THR A 551 21.53 21.12 24.80
CA THR A 551 21.41 20.02 23.83
C THR A 551 21.66 20.46 22.39
N GLN A 552 21.45 21.71 22.04
CA GLN A 552 21.72 22.25 20.68
C GLN A 552 23.20 22.15 20.27
N TYR A 553 24.11 22.06 21.26
CA TYR A 553 25.55 21.98 21.02
C TYR A 553 26.10 20.54 21.11
N LEU A 554 25.25 19.57 21.43
CA LEU A 554 25.64 18.16 21.50
C LEU A 554 25.57 17.50 20.13
N GLU A 555 26.46 16.55 19.89
CA GLU A 555 26.40 15.66 18.75
C GLU A 555 25.36 14.54 19.02
N ALA A 556 24.48 14.27 18.05
CA ALA A 556 23.54 13.16 18.17
C ALA A 556 24.30 11.83 18.05
N ARG A 557 24.10 10.94 19.05
CA ARG A 557 24.78 9.64 19.12
C ARG A 557 23.85 8.45 19.05
N LEU A 558 22.55 8.71 19.08
CA LEU A 558 21.53 7.66 19.11
C LEU A 558 20.36 8.01 18.18
N GLY A 559 19.71 6.96 17.67
CA GLY A 559 18.55 7.09 16.82
C GLY A 559 18.86 7.49 15.38
N ARG A 560 17.83 7.97 14.66
CA ARG A 560 17.93 8.33 13.23
C ARG A 560 18.81 9.57 12.96
N ALA A 561 19.10 10.34 13.99
CA ALA A 561 19.91 11.56 13.89
C ALA A 561 21.43 11.33 14.10
N SER A 562 21.85 10.10 14.37
CA SER A 562 23.24 9.71 14.58
C SER A 562 23.96 9.35 13.29
#